data_603f119a1ae727c45a7d19d8e7a7e91a
#
_entry.id   603f119a1ae727c45a7d19d8e7a7e91a
#
_cell.length_a   1.000
_cell.length_b   1.000
_cell.length_c   1.000
_cell.angle_alpha   90.00
_cell.angle_beta   90.00
_cell.angle_gamma   90.00
#
_symmetry.space_group_name_H-M   'P 1'
#
loop_
_entity.id
_entity.type
_entity.pdbx_description
1 polymer ?
#
loop_
_entity_poly.entity_id
_entity_poly.type
_entity_poly.pdbx_seq_one_letter_code
_entity_poly.pdbx_strand_id
1 'polypeptide(L)' 'MNIEYEKKMGENIRSLRIIKGYTQEQLSAKMQLGGCDITRSAVAKIEVGQRHIYPDEIKLIKEILDVDYDEIFK' A
#
# COMPACT_ATOMS: atom_id res chain seq x y z
N MET A 1 13.24 0.66 -13.82
CA MET A 1 12.52 0.47 -12.56
C MET A 1 13.14 -0.65 -11.75
N ASN A 2 13.25 -0.48 -10.44
CA ASN A 2 13.85 -1.49 -9.56
C ASN A 2 12.77 -2.39 -8.97
N ILE A 3 12.64 -3.58 -9.52
CA ILE A 3 11.61 -4.56 -9.10
C ILE A 3 11.81 -5.01 -7.65
N GLU A 4 13.05 -5.19 -7.22
CA GLU A 4 13.35 -5.57 -5.84
C GLU A 4 12.94 -4.49 -4.85
N TYR A 5 13.17 -3.23 -5.21
CA TYR A 5 12.78 -2.10 -4.38
C TYR A 5 11.27 -2.02 -4.22
N GLU A 6 10.54 -2.17 -5.32
CA GLU A 6 9.07 -2.14 -5.27
C GLU A 6 8.50 -3.32 -4.50
N LYS A 7 9.11 -4.48 -4.63
CA LYS A 7 8.72 -5.66 -3.86
C LYS A 7 8.92 -5.42 -2.37
N LYS A 8 10.05 -4.84 -2.00
CA LYS A 8 10.33 -4.50 -0.60
C LYS A 8 9.33 -3.49 -0.05
N MET A 9 9.01 -2.48 -0.82
CA MET A 9 8.00 -1.48 -0.44
C MET A 9 6.63 -2.14 -0.24
N GLY A 10 6.25 -3.03 -1.14
CA GLY A 10 5.00 -3.79 -1.02
C GLY A 10 4.96 -4.64 0.25
N GLU A 11 6.06 -5.30 0.59
CA GLU A 11 6.18 -6.07 1.83
C GLU A 11 6.01 -5.18 3.05
N ASN A 12 6.62 -3.99 3.03
CA ASN A 12 6.48 -3.04 4.12
C ASN A 12 5.02 -2.59 4.29
N ILE A 13 4.36 -2.27 3.18
CA ILE A 13 2.94 -1.89 3.20
C ILE A 13 2.08 -3.01 3.79
N ARG A 14 2.33 -4.25 3.37
CA ARG A 14 1.60 -5.41 3.89
C ARG A 14 1.78 -5.54 5.39
N SER A 15 3.02 -5.47 5.87
CA SER A 15 3.31 -5.57 7.30
C SER A 15 2.63 -4.47 8.11
N LEU A 16 2.68 -3.24 7.62
CA LEU A 16 2.06 -2.10 8.28
C LEU A 16 0.53 -2.25 8.30
N ARG A 17 -0.05 -2.72 7.19
CA ARG A 17 -1.48 -2.97 7.12
C ARG A 17 -1.93 -4.00 8.17
N ILE A 18 -1.19 -5.09 8.28
CA ILE A 18 -1.49 -6.15 9.25
C ILE A 18 -1.38 -5.62 10.68
N ILE A 19 -0.33 -4.86 10.97
CA ILE A 19 -0.13 -4.24 12.29
C ILE A 19 -1.31 -3.33 12.65
N LYS A 20 -1.83 -2.58 11.67
CA LYS A 20 -2.98 -1.69 11.90
C LYS A 20 -4.32 -2.44 11.95
N GLY A 21 -4.31 -3.74 11.66
CA GLY A 21 -5.53 -4.56 11.75
C GLY A 21 -6.45 -4.46 10.55
N TYR A 22 -5.96 -3.99 9.42
CA TYR A 22 -6.76 -3.90 8.19
C TYR A 22 -6.59 -5.12 7.31
N THR A 23 -7.70 -5.60 6.72
CA THR A 23 -7.64 -6.56 5.63
C THR A 23 -7.31 -5.83 4.33
N GLN A 24 -6.94 -6.56 3.28
CA GLN A 24 -6.74 -5.98 1.95
C GLN A 24 -8.01 -5.28 1.45
N GLU A 25 -9.15 -5.87 1.70
CA GLU A 25 -10.44 -5.30 1.31
C GLU A 25 -10.72 -3.99 2.04
N GLN A 26 -10.43 -3.94 3.34
CA GLN A 26 -10.61 -2.72 4.12
C GLN A 26 -9.69 -1.61 3.64
N LEU A 27 -8.42 -1.92 3.35
CA LEU A 27 -7.50 -0.93 2.80
C LEU A 27 -7.99 -0.43 1.44
N SER A 28 -8.42 -1.33 0.56
CA SER A 28 -9.00 -0.96 -0.73
C SER A 28 -10.18 -0.01 -0.57
N ALA A 29 -11.10 -0.32 0.33
CA ALA A 29 -12.28 0.52 0.57
C ALA A 29 -11.89 1.92 1.05
N LYS A 30 -10.92 2.01 1.96
CA LYS A 30 -10.43 3.30 2.45
C LYS A 30 -9.74 4.10 1.36
N MET A 31 -9.00 3.45 0.48
CA MET A 31 -8.36 4.11 -0.65
C MET A 31 -9.37 4.66 -1.64
N GLN A 32 -10.43 3.91 -1.92
CA GLN A 32 -11.50 4.37 -2.80
C GLN A 32 -12.21 5.60 -2.21
N LEU A 33 -12.48 5.59 -0.92
CA LEU A 33 -13.05 6.76 -0.24
C LEU A 33 -12.12 7.97 -0.32
N GLY A 34 -10.81 7.75 -0.35
CA GLY A 34 -9.82 8.80 -0.47
C GLY A 34 -9.54 9.26 -1.89
N GLY A 35 -10.25 8.73 -2.87
CA GLY A 35 -10.13 9.16 -4.26
C GLY A 35 -9.22 8.31 -5.13
N CYS A 36 -8.64 7.24 -4.60
CA CYS A 36 -7.83 6.30 -5.39
C CYS A 36 -8.65 5.05 -5.68
N ASP A 37 -8.94 4.80 -6.94
CA ASP A 37 -9.75 3.66 -7.38
C ASP A 37 -8.90 2.40 -7.41
N ILE A 38 -8.60 1.87 -6.23
CA ILE A 38 -7.76 0.68 -6.04
C ILE A 38 -8.65 -0.46 -5.56
N THR A 39 -8.68 -1.57 -6.32
CA THR A 39 -9.43 -2.77 -5.94
C THR A 39 -8.63 -3.60 -4.94
N ARG A 40 -9.31 -4.54 -4.27
CA ARG A 40 -8.64 -5.52 -3.41
C ARG A 40 -7.54 -6.28 -4.17
N SER A 41 -7.83 -6.66 -5.41
CA SER A 41 -6.85 -7.36 -6.26
C SER A 41 -5.62 -6.49 -6.52
N ALA A 42 -5.81 -5.18 -6.73
CA ALA A 42 -4.70 -4.25 -6.90
C ALA A 42 -3.86 -4.13 -5.63
N VAL A 43 -4.50 -4.06 -4.46
CA VAL A 43 -3.76 -4.06 -3.17
C VAL A 43 -2.91 -5.31 -3.06
N ALA A 44 -3.47 -6.49 -3.35
CA ALA A 44 -2.74 -7.75 -3.28
C ALA A 44 -1.52 -7.73 -4.20
N LYS A 45 -1.66 -7.21 -5.41
CA LYS A 45 -0.55 -7.13 -6.37
C LYS A 45 0.53 -6.14 -5.94
N ILE A 46 0.14 -5.02 -5.36
CA ILE A 46 1.10 -4.06 -4.79
C ILE A 46 1.93 -4.73 -3.70
N GLU A 47 1.30 -5.48 -2.83
CA GLU A 47 1.96 -6.09 -1.68
C GLU A 47 2.97 -7.17 -2.06
N VAL A 48 2.84 -7.77 -3.23
CA VAL A 48 3.80 -8.77 -3.74
C VAL A 48 4.71 -8.24 -4.85
N GLY A 49 4.64 -6.94 -5.13
CA GLY A 49 5.51 -6.30 -6.12
C GLY A 49 5.12 -6.53 -7.57
N GLN A 50 3.88 -6.92 -7.83
CA GLN A 50 3.39 -7.20 -9.19
C GLN A 50 2.66 -6.02 -9.83
N ARG A 51 2.51 -4.94 -9.11
CA ARG A 51 1.87 -3.72 -9.60
C ARG A 51 2.62 -2.51 -9.07
N HIS A 52 2.88 -1.55 -9.96
CA HIS A 52 3.45 -0.27 -9.54
C HIS A 52 2.49 0.46 -8.62
N ILE A 53 3.07 1.27 -7.74
CA ILE A 53 2.30 2.17 -6.90
C ILE A 53 2.68 3.61 -7.27
N TYR A 54 1.66 4.43 -7.48
CA TYR A 54 1.86 5.82 -7.89
C TYR A 54 1.99 6.74 -6.67
N PRO A 55 2.62 7.93 -6.82
CA PRO A 55 2.89 8.82 -5.70
C PRO A 55 1.66 9.21 -4.89
N ASP A 56 0.53 9.47 -5.53
CA ASP A 56 -0.72 9.80 -4.84
C ASP A 56 -1.26 8.62 -4.04
N GLU A 57 -1.05 7.41 -4.55
CA GLU A 57 -1.44 6.18 -3.86
C GLU A 57 -0.57 5.96 -2.62
N ILE A 58 0.74 6.19 -2.75
CA ILE A 58 1.67 6.07 -1.62
C ILE A 58 1.29 7.05 -0.51
N LYS A 59 1.01 8.29 -0.88
CA LYS A 59 0.62 9.32 0.08
C LYS A 59 -0.65 8.92 0.83
N LEU A 60 -1.64 8.42 0.11
CA LEU A 60 -2.90 8.01 0.72
C LEU A 60 -2.73 6.81 1.65
N ILE A 61 -1.93 5.81 1.23
CA ILE A 61 -1.61 4.66 2.07
C ILE A 61 -0.93 5.11 3.36
N LYS A 62 0.04 6.03 3.25
CA LYS A 62 0.72 6.60 4.41
C LYS A 62 -0.29 7.22 5.38
N GLU A 63 -1.25 7.97 4.87
CA GLU A 63 -2.26 8.63 5.70
C GLU A 63 -3.22 7.62 6.34
N ILE A 64 -3.68 6.64 5.56
CA ILE A 64 -4.60 5.61 6.06
C ILE A 64 -3.96 4.76 7.16
N LEU A 65 -2.71 4.36 6.94
CA LEU A 65 -1.99 3.52 7.90
C LEU A 65 -1.40 4.33 9.04
N ASP A 66 -1.41 5.66 8.95
CA ASP A 66 -0.88 6.57 9.96
C ASP A 66 0.57 6.23 10.32
N VAL A 67 1.42 6.21 9.32
CA VAL A 67 2.85 5.89 9.43
C VAL A 67 3.67 6.97 8.76
N ASP A 68 4.98 6.96 9.01
CA ASP A 68 5.92 7.83 8.31
C ASP A 68 6.33 7.19 6.99
N TYR A 69 6.73 8.03 6.02
CA TYR A 69 7.25 7.52 4.74
C TYR A 69 8.45 6.59 4.94
N ASP A 70 9.29 6.85 5.94
CA ASP A 70 10.44 5.99 6.22
C ASP A 70 10.04 4.55 6.50
N GLU A 71 8.88 4.32 7.10
CA GLU A 71 8.40 2.97 7.37
C GLU A 71 7.95 2.25 6.09
N ILE A 72 7.51 3.00 5.09
CA ILE A 72 7.12 2.44 3.80
C ILE A 72 8.36 2.14 2.95
N PHE A 73 9.37 3.00 3.01
CA PHE A 73 10.52 2.95 2.12
C PHE A 73 11.76 2.28 2.72
N LYS A 74 11.68 1.79 3.95
CA LYS A 74 12.84 1.09 4.53
C LYS A 74 13.08 -0.28 3.85
#